data_2775fbdcef012a02782d0c73f7310da6
#
_entry.id   2775fbdcef012a02782d0c73f7310da6
#
_cell.length_a   1.000
_cell.length_b   1.000
_cell.length_c   1.000
_cell.angle_alpha   90.00
_cell.angle_beta   90.00
_cell.angle_gamma   90.00
#
_symmetry.space_group_name_H-M   'P 1'
#
loop_
_entity.id
_entity.type
_entity.pdbx_description
1 polymer ?
#
loop_
_entity_poly.entity_id
_entity_poly.type
_entity_poly.pdbx_seq_one_letter_code
_entity_poly.pdbx_strand_id
1 'polypeptide(L)'
;KCYNGKDTFGLKLLRENNIKTGLITAHDSKVLQNMEHLIPRIDYLSAGHYKKITVLQEWLKENNFSLSETAYIGDDLPDLPVLEKVGFSACPCDAIIEIKNTVDYVCKNKGGDGAVREFCDYIINNLI
;
A
#
# COMPACT_ATOMS: atom_id res chain seq x y z
N LYS A 1 -1.90 0.01 16.38
CA LYS A 1 -1.07 0.16 15.18
C LYS A 1 -0.45 1.56 15.16
N CYS A 2 0.85 1.64 15.04
CA CYS A 2 1.55 2.92 15.02
C CYS A 2 1.63 3.47 13.60
N TYR A 3 1.42 4.76 13.46
CA TYR A 3 1.57 5.48 12.19
C TYR A 3 2.74 6.44 12.30
N ASN A 4 3.55 6.47 11.27
CA ASN A 4 4.69 7.36 11.21
C ASN A 4 4.36 8.55 10.31
N GLY A 5 4.66 9.77 10.77
CA GLY A 5 4.42 10.98 9.98
C GLY A 5 5.17 11.00 8.66
N LYS A 6 6.29 10.29 8.57
CA LYS A 6 7.05 10.13 7.32
C LYS A 6 6.25 9.34 6.28
N ASP A 7 5.46 8.36 6.71
CA ASP A 7 4.62 7.57 5.82
C ASP A 7 3.53 8.44 5.18
N THR A 8 2.90 9.32 5.96
CA THR A 8 1.90 10.26 5.46
C THR A 8 2.49 11.22 4.43
N PHE A 9 3.69 11.72 4.69
CA PHE A 9 4.37 12.62 3.76
C PHE A 9 4.72 11.93 2.45
N GLY A 10 5.08 10.65 2.49
CA GLY A 10 5.32 9.86 1.28
C GLY A 10 4.11 9.79 0.37
N LEU A 11 2.93 9.57 0.94
CA LEU A 11 1.67 9.56 0.18
C LEU A 11 1.39 10.91 -0.46
N LYS A 12 1.66 12.00 0.26
CA LYS A 12 1.52 13.35 -0.29
C LYS A 12 2.41 13.56 -1.50
N LEU A 13 3.66 13.10 -1.45
CA LEU A 13 4.60 13.20 -2.57
C LEU A 13 4.12 12.44 -3.80
N LEU A 14 3.53 11.27 -3.63
CA LEU A 14 2.95 10.52 -4.72
C LEU A 14 1.81 11.30 -5.38
N ARG A 15 0.94 11.89 -4.61
CA ARG A 15 -0.18 12.71 -5.13
C ARG A 15 0.33 13.93 -5.89
N GLU A 16 1.38 14.56 -5.44
CA GLU A 16 2.01 15.68 -6.15
C GLU A 16 2.59 15.26 -7.50
N ASN A 17 2.88 13.98 -7.67
CA ASN A 17 3.31 13.38 -8.93
C ASN A 17 2.16 12.75 -9.73
N ASN A 18 0.91 13.10 -9.42
CA ASN A 18 -0.30 12.62 -10.10
C ASN A 18 -0.52 11.10 -9.98
N ILE A 19 -0.05 10.51 -8.89
CA ILE A 19 -0.26 9.09 -8.60
C ILE A 19 -1.43 8.95 -7.63
N LYS A 20 -2.40 8.13 -7.99
CA LYS A 20 -3.52 7.81 -7.11
C LYS A 20 -3.06 6.92 -5.98
N THR A 21 -3.56 7.15 -4.77
CA THR A 21 -3.18 6.39 -3.58
C THR A 21 -4.41 5.78 -2.93
N GLY A 22 -4.23 4.61 -2.34
CA GLY A 22 -5.30 3.92 -1.67
C GLY A 22 -4.83 3.10 -0.49
N LEU A 23 -5.75 2.75 0.38
CA LEU A 23 -5.52 1.88 1.53
C LEU A 23 -6.57 0.77 1.53
N ILE A 24 -6.13 -0.46 1.63
CA ILE A 24 -6.99 -1.63 1.77
C ILE A 24 -6.60 -2.35 3.06
N THR A 25 -7.55 -2.55 3.95
CA THR A 25 -7.29 -3.23 5.22
C THR A 25 -8.39 -4.23 5.55
N ALA A 26 -8.02 -5.31 6.22
CA ALA A 26 -8.97 -6.28 6.77
C ALA A 26 -9.61 -5.79 8.07
N HIS A 27 -9.08 -4.75 8.70
CA HIS A 27 -9.64 -4.17 9.92
C HIS A 27 -11.00 -3.52 9.64
N ASP A 28 -11.82 -3.39 10.69
CA ASP A 28 -13.15 -2.83 10.54
C ASP A 28 -13.16 -1.31 10.29
N SER A 29 -14.34 -0.79 9.92
CA SER A 29 -14.52 0.61 9.57
C SER A 29 -14.25 1.60 10.70
N LYS A 30 -14.39 1.19 11.97
CA LYS A 30 -14.11 2.07 13.11
C LYS A 30 -12.64 2.41 13.21
N VAL A 31 -11.77 1.41 12.95
CA VAL A 31 -10.32 1.63 12.92
C VAL A 31 -9.98 2.58 11.78
N LEU A 32 -10.62 2.43 10.63
CA LEU A 32 -10.39 3.30 9.48
C LEU A 32 -10.82 4.74 9.69
N GLN A 33 -11.95 4.97 10.35
CA GLN A 33 -12.40 6.34 10.65
C GLN A 33 -11.35 7.10 11.46
N ASN A 34 -10.68 6.42 12.38
CA ASN A 34 -9.57 7.02 13.12
C ASN A 34 -8.35 7.26 12.24
N MET A 35 -8.12 6.40 11.24
CA MET A 35 -7.00 6.51 10.31
C MET A 35 -7.16 7.63 9.29
N GLU A 36 -8.40 7.97 8.90
CA GLU A 36 -8.66 9.05 7.94
C GLU A 36 -8.08 10.39 8.38
N HIS A 37 -8.06 10.65 9.71
CA HIS A 37 -7.44 11.87 10.25
C HIS A 37 -5.92 11.85 10.16
N LEU A 38 -5.33 10.67 10.13
CA LEU A 38 -3.88 10.49 10.11
C LEU A 38 -3.31 10.39 8.70
N ILE A 39 -4.15 10.00 7.72
CA ILE A 39 -3.74 9.82 6.33
C ILE A 39 -4.66 10.67 5.45
N PRO A 40 -4.47 12.00 5.43
CA PRO A 40 -5.28 12.86 4.58
C PRO A 40 -5.01 12.58 3.10
N ARG A 41 -6.07 12.69 2.27
CA ARG A 41 -5.96 12.66 0.82
C ARG A 41 -5.65 11.29 0.22
N ILE A 42 -6.21 10.24 0.78
CA ILE A 42 -6.26 8.95 0.11
C ILE A 42 -7.40 8.98 -0.92
N ASP A 43 -7.13 8.51 -2.14
CA ASP A 43 -8.14 8.47 -3.19
C ASP A 43 -9.11 7.32 -3.03
N TYR A 44 -8.68 6.24 -2.37
CA TYR A 44 -9.49 5.04 -2.16
C TYR A 44 -9.25 4.45 -0.79
N LEU A 45 -10.33 4.04 -0.13
CA LEU A 45 -10.27 3.46 1.21
C LEU A 45 -11.24 2.29 1.29
N SER A 46 -10.75 1.11 1.66
CA SER A 46 -11.58 -0.07 1.86
C SER A 46 -11.22 -0.78 3.16
N ALA A 47 -12.25 -1.18 3.91
CA ALA A 47 -12.10 -1.83 5.21
C ALA A 47 -12.93 -3.08 5.32
N GLY A 48 -12.50 -4.01 6.17
CA GLY A 48 -13.27 -5.20 6.53
C GLY A 48 -13.27 -6.29 5.48
N HIS A 49 -12.37 -6.23 4.50
CA HIS A 49 -12.30 -7.23 3.42
C HIS A 49 -11.00 -8.01 3.50
N TYR A 50 -11.09 -9.33 3.63
CA TYR A 50 -9.94 -10.21 3.59
C TYR A 50 -9.46 -10.52 2.16
N LYS A 51 -10.37 -10.48 1.18
CA LYS A 51 -10.02 -10.69 -0.23
C LYS A 51 -9.58 -9.38 -0.87
N LYS A 52 -8.41 -8.94 -0.49
CA LYS A 52 -7.87 -7.64 -0.91
C LYS A 52 -7.70 -7.53 -2.43
N ILE A 53 -7.35 -8.63 -3.09
CA ILE A 53 -7.19 -8.61 -4.55
C ILE A 53 -8.49 -8.29 -5.28
N THR A 54 -9.61 -8.81 -4.80
CA THR A 54 -10.92 -8.54 -5.40
C THR A 54 -11.29 -7.06 -5.27
N VAL A 55 -11.08 -6.50 -4.09
CA VAL A 55 -11.34 -5.08 -3.81
C VAL A 55 -10.46 -4.19 -4.70
N LEU A 56 -9.18 -4.51 -4.82
CA LEU A 56 -8.27 -3.77 -5.66
C LEU A 56 -8.67 -3.82 -7.14
N GLN A 57 -9.00 -5.00 -7.64
CA GLN A 57 -9.41 -5.17 -9.04
C GLN A 57 -10.66 -4.37 -9.38
N GLU A 58 -11.64 -4.29 -8.48
CA GLU A 58 -12.85 -3.49 -8.68
C GLU A 58 -12.51 -2.00 -8.78
N TRP A 59 -11.67 -1.49 -7.88
CA TRP A 59 -11.26 -0.10 -7.91
C TRP A 59 -10.47 0.25 -9.16
N LEU A 60 -9.53 -0.61 -9.56
CA LEU A 60 -8.74 -0.41 -10.77
C LEU A 60 -9.63 -0.38 -12.01
N LYS A 61 -10.60 -1.28 -12.10
CA LYS A 61 -11.54 -1.32 -13.22
C LYS A 61 -12.37 -0.03 -13.32
N GLU A 62 -12.87 0.46 -12.20
CA GLU A 62 -13.64 1.71 -12.15
C GLU A 62 -12.83 2.93 -12.61
N ASN A 63 -11.52 2.90 -12.45
CA ASN A 63 -10.63 4.02 -12.75
C ASN A 63 -9.76 3.80 -13.99
N ASN A 64 -10.00 2.72 -14.75
CA ASN A 64 -9.28 2.38 -15.97
C ASN A 64 -7.77 2.16 -15.76
N PHE A 65 -7.38 1.62 -14.62
CA PHE A 65 -6.01 1.21 -14.35
C PHE A 65 -5.86 -0.30 -14.45
N SER A 66 -4.65 -0.76 -14.80
CA SER A 66 -4.32 -2.18 -14.82
C SER A 66 -3.47 -2.56 -13.60
N LEU A 67 -3.40 -3.86 -13.30
CA LEU A 67 -2.51 -4.36 -12.25
C LEU A 67 -1.05 -4.06 -12.56
N SER A 68 -0.65 -4.06 -13.82
CA SER A 68 0.74 -3.75 -14.21
C SER A 68 1.12 -2.28 -13.93
N GLU A 69 0.14 -1.39 -13.82
CA GLU A 69 0.34 0.02 -13.47
C GLU A 69 0.26 0.30 -11.97
N THR A 70 0.10 -0.75 -11.17
CA THR A 70 -0.17 -0.65 -9.74
C THR A 70 1.04 -1.09 -8.94
N ALA A 71 1.38 -0.33 -7.90
CA ALA A 71 2.35 -0.72 -6.88
C ALA A 71 1.62 -0.98 -5.57
N TYR A 72 2.08 -1.97 -4.81
CA TYR A 72 1.43 -2.37 -3.57
C TYR A 72 2.46 -2.78 -2.53
N ILE A 73 2.26 -2.34 -1.30
CA ILE A 73 3.06 -2.75 -0.15
C ILE A 73 2.16 -3.50 0.84
N GLY A 74 2.60 -4.68 1.26
CA GLY A 74 1.86 -5.52 2.20
C GLY A 74 2.78 -6.35 3.07
N ASP A 75 2.27 -6.90 4.17
CA ASP A 75 3.10 -7.57 5.19
C ASP A 75 2.59 -8.94 5.62
N ASP A 76 1.40 -9.36 5.22
CA ASP A 76 0.80 -10.60 5.71
C ASP A 76 0.07 -11.38 4.61
N LEU A 77 -0.38 -12.59 4.92
CA LEU A 77 -0.99 -13.53 3.97
C LEU A 77 -2.15 -12.96 3.15
N PRO A 78 -3.06 -12.13 3.69
CA PRO A 78 -4.10 -11.53 2.87
C PRO A 78 -3.58 -10.65 1.73
N ASP A 79 -2.35 -10.17 1.83
CA ASP A 79 -1.71 -9.34 0.81
C ASP A 79 -1.08 -10.19 -0.31
N LEU A 80 -0.82 -11.46 -0.07
CA LEU A 80 -0.06 -12.30 -1.00
C LEU A 80 -0.66 -12.35 -2.41
N PRO A 81 -1.97 -12.56 -2.61
CA PRO A 81 -2.53 -12.57 -3.96
C PRO A 81 -2.36 -11.24 -4.70
N VAL A 82 -2.36 -10.12 -3.98
CA VAL A 82 -2.12 -8.79 -4.57
C VAL A 82 -0.66 -8.66 -4.97
N LEU A 83 0.25 -8.99 -4.04
CA LEU A 83 1.69 -8.85 -4.27
C LEU A 83 2.17 -9.69 -5.44
N GLU A 84 1.55 -10.84 -5.69
CA GLU A 84 1.89 -11.71 -6.82
C GLU A 84 1.48 -11.13 -8.18
N LYS A 85 0.52 -10.21 -8.22
CA LYS A 85 -0.13 -9.77 -9.46
C LYS A 85 0.15 -8.33 -9.86
N VAL A 86 0.54 -7.48 -8.93
CA VAL A 86 0.80 -6.06 -9.24
C VAL A 86 2.10 -5.88 -10.02
N GLY A 87 2.23 -4.72 -10.66
CA GLY A 87 3.43 -4.39 -11.44
C GLY A 87 4.67 -4.18 -10.60
N PHE A 88 4.53 -3.66 -9.38
CA PHE A 88 5.63 -3.51 -8.42
C PHE A 88 5.15 -3.84 -7.02
N SER A 89 5.80 -4.80 -6.37
CA SER A 89 5.43 -5.26 -5.03
C SER A 89 6.54 -5.00 -4.03
N ALA A 90 6.14 -4.67 -2.80
CA ALA A 90 7.08 -4.41 -1.71
C ALA A 90 6.51 -4.88 -0.38
N CYS A 91 7.38 -5.01 0.60
CA CYS A 91 6.99 -5.29 1.98
C CYS A 91 7.92 -4.61 2.97
N PRO A 92 7.46 -4.33 4.20
CA PRO A 92 8.37 -3.88 5.26
C PRO A 92 9.33 -4.99 5.67
N CYS A 93 10.42 -4.63 6.35
CA CYS A 93 11.44 -5.61 6.73
C CYS A 93 10.98 -6.60 7.81
N ASP A 94 9.91 -6.28 8.52
CA ASP A 94 9.31 -7.17 9.53
C ASP A 94 8.13 -7.99 9.00
N ALA A 95 7.93 -8.03 7.68
CA ALA A 95 6.94 -8.90 7.06
C ALA A 95 7.30 -10.38 7.24
N ILE A 96 6.29 -11.26 7.14
CA ILE A 96 6.54 -12.70 7.21
C ILE A 96 7.40 -13.17 6.02
N ILE A 97 8.10 -14.28 6.21
CA ILE A 97 9.09 -14.75 5.23
C ILE A 97 8.46 -15.07 3.86
N GLU A 98 7.24 -15.59 3.82
CA GLU A 98 6.54 -15.91 2.58
C GLU A 98 6.35 -14.64 1.73
N ILE A 99 6.06 -13.53 2.36
CA ILE A 99 5.89 -12.24 1.69
C ILE A 99 7.24 -11.73 1.18
N LYS A 100 8.30 -11.81 2.01
CA LYS A 100 9.64 -11.37 1.61
C LYS A 100 10.15 -12.13 0.38
N ASN A 101 9.80 -13.41 0.26
CA ASN A 101 10.22 -14.23 -0.87
C ASN A 101 9.43 -13.96 -2.17
N THR A 102 8.32 -13.25 -2.08
CA THR A 102 7.42 -12.99 -3.20
C THR A 102 7.62 -11.62 -3.83
N VAL A 103 7.95 -10.61 -3.02
CA VAL A 103 7.96 -9.21 -3.46
C VAL A 103 9.19 -8.85 -4.28
N ASP A 104 9.05 -7.78 -5.07
CA ASP A 104 10.16 -7.20 -5.85
C ASP A 104 11.14 -6.44 -4.94
N TYR A 105 10.67 -5.84 -3.86
CA TYR A 105 11.48 -5.00 -2.99
C TYR A 105 11.12 -5.19 -1.52
N VAL A 106 12.11 -5.56 -0.71
CA VAL A 106 11.97 -5.61 0.75
C VAL A 106 12.52 -4.30 1.31
N CYS A 107 11.67 -3.53 1.97
CA CYS A 107 12.07 -2.27 2.59
C CYS A 107 13.09 -2.51 3.71
N LYS A 108 13.95 -1.54 3.94
CA LYS A 108 14.91 -1.55 5.06
C LYS A 108 14.23 -1.23 6.37
N ASN A 109 13.14 -0.47 6.32
CA ASN A 109 12.39 -0.04 7.49
C ASN A 109 11.22 -0.98 7.79
N LYS A 110 10.79 -0.97 9.06
CA LYS A 110 9.65 -1.75 9.54
C LYS A 110 8.33 -1.08 9.20
N GLY A 111 7.25 -1.88 9.16
CA GLY A 111 5.90 -1.36 9.11
C GLY A 111 5.61 -0.44 10.29
N GLY A 112 5.01 0.74 10.01
CA GLY A 112 4.78 1.76 11.02
C GLY A 112 6.01 2.56 11.42
N ASP A 113 7.17 2.29 10.81
CA ASP A 113 8.44 2.95 11.14
C ASP A 113 9.18 3.39 9.88
N GLY A 114 8.44 3.93 8.91
CA GLY A 114 9.01 4.52 7.70
C GLY A 114 9.02 3.61 6.47
N ALA A 115 8.48 2.39 6.53
CA ALA A 115 8.44 1.50 5.37
C ALA A 115 7.62 2.07 4.22
N VAL A 116 6.46 2.66 4.48
CA VAL A 116 5.62 3.26 3.46
C VAL A 116 6.31 4.46 2.82
N ARG A 117 7.00 5.29 3.61
CA ARG A 117 7.79 6.40 3.08
C ARG A 117 8.90 5.90 2.16
N GLU A 118 9.61 4.87 2.57
CA GLU A 118 10.66 4.25 1.76
C GLU A 118 10.09 3.74 0.43
N PHE A 119 8.95 3.07 0.49
CA PHE A 119 8.23 2.58 -0.69
C PHE A 119 7.86 3.73 -1.64
N CYS A 120 7.30 4.81 -1.10
CA CYS A 120 6.94 5.99 -1.89
C CYS A 120 8.17 6.64 -2.54
N ASP A 121 9.25 6.79 -1.81
CA ASP A 121 10.49 7.34 -2.33
C ASP A 121 11.08 6.47 -3.45
N TYR A 122 11.00 5.15 -3.29
CA TYR A 122 11.47 4.22 -4.33
C TYR A 122 10.67 4.40 -5.62
N ILE A 123 9.35 4.51 -5.53
CA ILE A 123 8.49 4.73 -6.70
C ILE A 123 8.87 6.03 -7.41
N ILE A 124 9.01 7.11 -6.66
CA ILE A 124 9.31 8.43 -7.24
C ILE A 124 10.69 8.42 -7.91
N ASN A 125 11.68 7.79 -7.29
CA ASN A 125 13.06 7.84 -7.77
C ASN A 125 13.37 6.82 -8.88
N ASN A 126 12.58 5.75 -9.00
CA ASN A 126 12.92 4.63 -9.89
C ASN A 126 11.85 4.25 -10.91
N LEU A 127 10.58 4.59 -10.66
CA LEU A 127 9.47 4.11 -11.49
C LEU A 127 8.70 5.22 -12.23
N ILE A 128 9.04 6.46 -11.96
CA ILE A 128 8.40 7.61 -12.63
C ILE A 128 9.39 8.29 -13.57
#